data_1cea5cff98ee9077aaff297a3ae57584
#
_entry.id   1cea5cff98ee9077aaff297a3ae57584
#
_cell.length_a   1.000
_cell.length_b   1.000
_cell.length_c   1.000
_cell.angle_alpha   90.00
_cell.angle_beta   90.00
_cell.angle_gamma   90.00
#
_symmetry.space_group_name_H-M   'P 1'
#
loop_
_entity.id
_entity.type
_entity.pdbx_description
1 polymer ?
#
loop_
_entity_poly.entity_id
_entity_poly.type
_entity_poly.pdbx_seq_one_letter_code
_entity_poly.pdbx_strand_id
1 'polypeptide(L)'
;RDCLLSRGLGDVYKRQHETLAIAMNTIGGKSNTGEGGEDPSRFKPDANGVNKNSAIKQVASGRFGVTSEYLVSAKEIQIKMAQGAKPGEGGQLPAHKVYPEVAKTRHSTPGVGLISPPPHHDIYSIEDLAQLIYDLKCANSDAAINVKLVSEAGVGTIAAGVAKAGAQVVLISGYDGGTGAAPRNSIQNAGLPWELGVAEAHQTLLLNGLRN
;
A
#
# COMPACT_ATOMS: atom_id res chain seq x y z
N ARG A 1 17.84 6.50 23.28
CA ARG A 1 16.35 6.47 23.18
C ARG A 1 15.86 5.43 22.18
N ASP A 2 16.59 5.14 21.12
CA ASP A 2 16.20 4.16 20.10
C ASP A 2 16.35 2.70 20.56
N CYS A 3 17.16 2.45 21.58
CA CYS A 3 17.40 1.10 22.07
C CYS A 3 16.24 0.50 22.88
N LEU A 4 15.43 1.35 23.52
CA LEU A 4 14.20 0.94 24.21
C LEU A 4 13.02 0.69 23.25
N LEU A 5 13.02 1.36 22.11
CA LEU A 5 12.07 1.14 21.01
C LEU A 5 12.37 -0.15 20.24
N SER A 6 13.62 -0.61 20.20
CA SER A 6 14.02 -1.78 19.41
C SER A 6 13.55 -3.13 20.00
N ARG A 7 13.33 -3.23 21.29
CA ARG A 7 12.88 -4.47 21.94
C ARG A 7 11.39 -4.70 21.89
N GLY A 8 10.62 -3.66 21.58
CA GLY A 8 9.15 -3.73 21.48
C GLY A 8 8.60 -3.35 20.10
N LEU A 9 9.45 -3.03 19.12
CA LEU A 9 9.01 -2.50 17.83
C LEU A 9 8.06 -3.44 17.07
N GLY A 10 8.31 -4.74 17.08
CA GLY A 10 7.39 -5.71 16.48
C GLY A 10 6.02 -5.69 17.13
N ASP A 11 5.97 -5.68 18.46
CA ASP A 11 4.74 -5.66 19.24
C ASP A 11 4.05 -4.29 19.23
N VAL A 12 4.84 -3.20 19.26
CA VAL A 12 4.34 -1.82 19.16
C VAL A 12 3.72 -1.59 17.78
N TYR A 13 4.38 -1.97 16.69
CA TYR A 13 3.82 -1.85 15.35
C TYR A 13 2.57 -2.71 15.16
N LYS A 14 2.58 -3.93 15.68
CA LYS A 14 1.41 -4.80 15.65
C LYS A 14 0.24 -4.16 16.38
N ARG A 15 0.44 -3.69 17.60
CA ARG A 15 -0.61 -3.03 18.39
C ARG A 15 -1.11 -1.74 17.77
N GLN A 16 -0.22 -0.89 17.26
CA GLN A 16 -0.61 0.33 16.56
C GLN A 16 -1.44 0.00 15.32
N HIS A 17 -1.02 -0.97 14.54
CA HIS A 17 -1.73 -1.39 13.33
C HIS A 17 -3.12 -1.97 13.65
N GLU A 18 -3.23 -2.80 14.68
CA GLU A 18 -4.51 -3.33 15.15
C GLU A 18 -5.40 -2.22 15.70
N THR A 19 -4.86 -1.31 16.51
CA THR A 19 -5.61 -0.17 17.07
C THR A 19 -6.17 0.74 15.98
N LEU A 20 -5.37 1.05 14.96
CA LEU A 20 -5.82 1.83 13.80
C LEU A 20 -6.91 1.12 13.02
N ALA A 21 -6.76 -0.20 12.80
CA ALA A 21 -7.79 -0.98 12.11
C ALA A 21 -9.11 -1.00 12.89
N ILE A 22 -9.06 -1.22 14.20
CA ILE A 22 -10.24 -1.19 15.07
C ILE A 22 -10.91 0.19 15.02
N ALA A 23 -10.14 1.27 15.20
CA ALA A 23 -10.66 2.62 15.17
C ALA A 23 -11.35 2.94 13.83
N MET A 24 -10.70 2.63 12.71
CA MET A 24 -11.27 2.87 11.38
C MET A 24 -12.52 2.03 11.14
N ASN A 25 -12.50 0.75 11.52
CA ASN A 25 -13.69 -0.10 11.41
C ASN A 25 -14.86 0.41 12.25
N THR A 26 -14.59 0.96 13.44
CA THR A 26 -15.61 1.51 14.34
C THR A 26 -16.31 2.74 13.77
N ILE A 27 -15.57 3.61 13.10
CA ILE A 27 -16.13 4.84 12.48
C ILE A 27 -16.61 4.63 11.03
N GLY A 28 -16.58 3.40 10.53
CA GLY A 28 -16.96 3.09 9.13
C GLY A 28 -15.92 3.51 8.09
N GLY A 29 -14.69 3.80 8.50
CA GLY A 29 -13.57 4.10 7.62
C GLY A 29 -12.82 2.84 7.20
N LYS A 30 -11.68 3.04 6.50
CA LYS A 30 -10.85 1.96 6.00
C LYS A 30 -9.39 2.20 6.40
N SER A 31 -8.77 1.23 7.08
CA SER A 31 -7.32 1.18 7.31
C SER A 31 -6.63 0.38 6.23
N ASN A 32 -5.35 0.66 6.00
CA ASN A 32 -4.52 0.02 4.99
C ASN A 32 -3.45 -0.86 5.66
N THR A 33 -3.22 -2.05 5.14
CA THR A 33 -2.18 -2.96 5.64
C THR A 33 -0.77 -2.41 5.45
N GLY A 34 -0.58 -1.53 4.47
CA GLY A 34 0.75 -1.21 3.96
C GLY A 34 1.42 -2.42 3.29
N GLU A 35 2.68 -2.28 2.94
CA GLU A 35 3.46 -3.29 2.22
C GLU A 35 3.79 -4.55 3.05
N GLY A 36 3.55 -4.50 4.35
CA GLY A 36 3.94 -5.57 5.27
C GLY A 36 3.06 -6.80 5.30
N GLY A 37 1.93 -6.79 4.61
CA GLY A 37 0.91 -7.83 4.76
C GLY A 37 0.16 -7.73 6.10
N GLU A 38 -0.60 -8.75 6.43
CA GLU A 38 -1.39 -8.81 7.66
C GLU A 38 -1.50 -10.24 8.17
N ASP A 39 -1.43 -10.44 9.48
CA ASP A 39 -1.59 -11.77 10.08
C ASP A 39 -3.01 -12.31 9.83
N PRO A 40 -3.18 -13.52 9.28
CA PRO A 40 -4.49 -14.10 8.98
C PRO A 40 -5.45 -14.18 10.18
N SER A 41 -4.92 -14.24 11.41
CA SER A 41 -5.75 -14.22 12.61
C SER A 41 -6.63 -12.97 12.76
N ARG A 42 -6.30 -11.89 12.00
CA ARG A 42 -7.03 -10.63 12.01
C ARG A 42 -8.16 -10.55 10.97
N PHE A 43 -8.22 -11.50 10.02
CA PHE A 43 -9.20 -11.47 8.93
C PHE A 43 -10.64 -11.72 9.40
N LYS A 44 -10.81 -12.30 10.57
CA LYS A 44 -12.11 -12.52 11.21
C LYS A 44 -12.17 -11.75 12.53
N PRO A 45 -13.35 -11.31 12.95
CA PRO A 45 -13.53 -10.75 14.29
C PRO A 45 -13.06 -11.73 15.37
N ASP A 46 -12.50 -11.18 16.44
CA ASP A 46 -12.10 -11.98 17.60
C ASP A 46 -13.30 -12.50 18.41
N ALA A 47 -13.03 -13.27 19.48
CA ALA A 47 -14.06 -13.87 20.33
C ALA A 47 -15.01 -12.83 20.97
N ASN A 48 -14.58 -11.57 21.06
CA ASN A 48 -15.38 -10.46 21.59
C ASN A 48 -16.09 -9.67 20.47
N GLY A 49 -16.02 -10.12 19.21
CA GLY A 49 -16.62 -9.46 18.05
C GLY A 49 -15.82 -8.26 17.55
N VAL A 50 -14.60 -8.02 18.05
CA VAL A 50 -13.76 -6.89 17.62
C VAL A 50 -13.12 -7.19 16.28
N ASN A 51 -13.40 -6.34 15.29
CA ASN A 51 -12.85 -6.47 13.95
C ASN A 51 -11.49 -5.74 13.85
N LYS A 52 -10.42 -6.52 13.70
CA LYS A 52 -9.03 -6.06 13.55
C LYS A 52 -8.55 -6.07 12.09
N ASN A 53 -9.40 -6.47 11.17
CA ASN A 53 -9.06 -6.58 9.75
C ASN A 53 -8.87 -5.19 9.13
N SER A 54 -7.76 -4.96 8.46
CA SER A 54 -7.56 -3.77 7.64
C SER A 54 -8.36 -3.91 6.34
N ALA A 55 -9.28 -2.99 6.09
CA ALA A 55 -10.19 -3.08 4.96
C ALA A 55 -9.48 -2.95 3.60
N ILE A 56 -8.35 -2.22 3.56
CA ILE A 56 -7.52 -2.05 2.37
C ILE A 56 -6.31 -2.98 2.45
N LYS A 57 -6.18 -3.88 1.49
CA LYS A 57 -5.04 -4.78 1.33
C LYS A 57 -4.11 -4.26 0.27
N GLN A 58 -2.87 -3.92 0.64
CA GLN A 58 -1.90 -3.39 -0.30
C GLN A 58 -1.13 -4.52 -1.00
N VAL A 59 -0.95 -4.37 -2.31
CA VAL A 59 -0.12 -5.21 -3.17
C VAL A 59 0.98 -4.33 -3.75
N ALA A 60 2.20 -4.51 -3.26
CA ALA A 60 3.40 -3.80 -3.73
C ALA A 60 4.23 -4.69 -4.66
N SER A 61 5.27 -4.13 -5.29
CA SER A 61 6.16 -4.88 -6.19
C SER A 61 6.78 -6.11 -5.52
N GLY A 62 7.17 -6.03 -4.26
CA GLY A 62 7.69 -7.16 -3.49
C GLY A 62 6.64 -8.20 -3.10
N ARG A 63 5.37 -7.87 -3.15
CA ARG A 63 4.21 -8.76 -2.84
C ARG A 63 4.33 -9.53 -1.53
N PHE A 64 5.02 -8.96 -0.54
CA PHE A 64 5.22 -9.60 0.75
C PHE A 64 3.89 -9.83 1.48
N GLY A 65 3.67 -11.07 1.90
CA GLY A 65 2.47 -11.46 2.63
C GLY A 65 1.19 -11.50 1.79
N VAL A 66 1.27 -11.36 0.47
CA VAL A 66 0.11 -11.46 -0.44
C VAL A 66 -0.21 -12.93 -0.69
N THR A 67 -1.35 -13.36 -0.16
CA THR A 67 -1.92 -14.70 -0.36
C THR A 67 -3.35 -14.58 -0.87
N SER A 68 -3.92 -15.67 -1.37
CA SER A 68 -5.34 -15.69 -1.77
C SER A 68 -6.26 -15.35 -0.60
N GLU A 69 -5.98 -15.87 0.59
CA GLU A 69 -6.76 -15.56 1.80
C GLU A 69 -6.68 -14.06 2.16
N TYR A 70 -5.50 -13.46 2.03
CA TYR A 70 -5.29 -12.03 2.22
C TYR A 70 -6.15 -11.22 1.24
N LEU A 71 -6.13 -11.57 -0.05
CA LEU A 71 -6.89 -10.86 -1.07
C LEU A 71 -8.41 -10.99 -0.88
N VAL A 72 -8.89 -12.19 -0.56
CA VAL A 72 -10.33 -12.44 -0.33
C VAL A 72 -10.85 -11.70 0.91
N SER A 73 -10.01 -11.43 1.90
CA SER A 73 -10.38 -10.67 3.10
C SER A 73 -10.49 -9.16 2.88
N ALA A 74 -10.13 -8.65 1.70
CA ALA A 74 -10.13 -7.22 1.36
C ALA A 74 -11.53 -6.70 1.04
N LYS A 75 -11.83 -5.47 1.47
CA LYS A 75 -12.90 -4.62 0.89
C LYS A 75 -12.37 -3.75 -0.25
N GLU A 76 -11.08 -3.48 -0.23
CA GLU A 76 -10.38 -2.73 -1.25
C GLU A 76 -8.96 -3.30 -1.39
N ILE A 77 -8.52 -3.52 -2.63
CA ILE A 77 -7.16 -3.96 -2.94
C ILE A 77 -6.41 -2.78 -3.54
N GLN A 78 -5.29 -2.41 -2.92
CA GLN A 78 -4.49 -1.29 -3.37
C GLN A 78 -3.21 -1.76 -4.04
N ILE A 79 -3.08 -1.50 -5.33
CA ILE A 79 -1.82 -1.67 -6.07
C ILE A 79 -0.92 -0.47 -5.77
N LYS A 80 0.22 -0.70 -5.15
CA LYS A 80 1.19 0.35 -4.85
C LYS A 80 2.22 0.42 -5.97
N MET A 81 2.17 1.46 -6.80
CA MET A 81 3.15 1.67 -7.86
C MET A 81 4.44 2.29 -7.32
N ALA A 82 4.34 3.27 -6.43
CA ALA A 82 5.49 3.96 -5.85
C ALA A 82 5.15 4.59 -4.49
N GLN A 83 6.11 5.29 -3.88
CA GLN A 83 5.94 6.04 -2.63
C GLN A 83 6.22 7.51 -2.83
N GLY A 84 5.32 8.38 -2.37
CA GLY A 84 5.43 9.83 -2.53
C GLY A 84 6.63 10.44 -1.81
N ALA A 85 7.03 9.89 -0.67
CA ALA A 85 8.19 10.38 0.09
C ALA A 85 9.55 10.07 -0.58
N LYS A 86 9.59 9.15 -1.51
CA LYS A 86 10.81 8.75 -2.24
C LYS A 86 10.48 8.26 -3.64
N PRO A 87 10.02 9.16 -4.54
CA PRO A 87 9.70 8.80 -5.91
C PRO A 87 10.90 8.15 -6.61
N GLY A 88 10.64 7.08 -7.38
CA GLY A 88 11.68 6.37 -8.12
C GLY A 88 12.59 5.46 -7.30
N GLU A 89 12.51 5.48 -5.98
CA GLU A 89 13.24 4.55 -5.11
C GLU A 89 12.37 3.34 -4.73
N GLY A 90 12.99 2.16 -4.60
CA GLY A 90 12.31 0.96 -4.13
C GLY A 90 12.03 0.93 -2.64
N GLY A 91 11.26 -0.06 -2.23
CA GLY A 91 11.09 -0.43 -0.83
C GLY A 91 12.28 -1.23 -0.32
N GLN A 92 12.70 -0.98 0.92
CA GLN A 92 13.76 -1.74 1.59
C GLN A 92 13.39 -1.93 3.06
N LEU A 93 13.58 -3.14 3.57
CA LEU A 93 13.57 -3.40 5.01
C LEU A 93 14.91 -4.01 5.39
N PRO A 94 15.75 -3.30 6.19
CA PRO A 94 17.04 -3.82 6.62
C PRO A 94 16.90 -5.11 7.44
N ALA A 95 17.88 -6.00 7.33
CA ALA A 95 17.87 -7.31 7.96
C ALA A 95 17.55 -7.27 9.46
N HIS A 96 18.11 -6.31 10.20
CA HIS A 96 17.88 -6.15 11.64
C HIS A 96 16.44 -5.74 12.02
N LYS A 97 15.63 -5.32 11.06
CA LYS A 97 14.20 -5.02 11.25
C LYS A 97 13.27 -6.16 10.83
N VAL A 98 13.83 -7.22 10.24
CA VAL A 98 13.05 -8.42 9.86
C VAL A 98 13.03 -9.38 11.05
N TYR A 99 12.16 -9.05 12.02
CA TYR A 99 11.92 -9.91 13.19
C TYR A 99 11.12 -11.15 12.81
N PRO A 100 11.08 -12.21 13.65
CA PRO A 100 10.35 -13.45 13.37
C PRO A 100 8.88 -13.21 12.99
N GLU A 101 8.18 -12.31 13.67
CA GLU A 101 6.77 -11.98 13.39
C GLU A 101 6.60 -11.29 12.03
N VAL A 102 7.51 -10.38 11.70
CA VAL A 102 7.52 -9.71 10.38
C VAL A 102 7.82 -10.71 9.29
N ALA A 103 8.84 -11.56 9.50
CA ALA A 103 9.21 -12.60 8.54
C ALA A 103 8.06 -13.58 8.30
N LYS A 104 7.36 -14.01 9.35
CA LYS A 104 6.18 -14.88 9.26
C LYS A 104 5.09 -14.23 8.40
N THR A 105 4.73 -12.97 8.69
CA THR A 105 3.68 -12.25 7.96
C THR A 105 4.05 -11.99 6.50
N ARG A 106 5.33 -11.76 6.23
CA ARG A 106 5.85 -11.49 4.87
C ARG A 106 6.27 -12.74 4.10
N HIS A 107 6.13 -13.92 4.68
CA HIS A 107 6.60 -15.19 4.13
C HIS A 107 8.08 -15.15 3.75
N SER A 108 8.92 -14.64 4.66
CA SER A 108 10.36 -14.44 4.47
C SER A 108 11.17 -15.04 5.61
N THR A 109 12.49 -14.91 5.55
CA THR A 109 13.41 -15.44 6.57
C THR A 109 13.79 -14.34 7.56
N PRO A 110 13.69 -14.59 8.88
CA PRO A 110 14.14 -13.64 9.89
C PRO A 110 15.60 -13.26 9.71
N GLY A 111 15.93 -11.99 9.92
CA GLY A 111 17.29 -11.48 9.80
C GLY A 111 17.83 -11.35 8.38
N VAL A 112 17.02 -11.59 7.35
CA VAL A 112 17.37 -11.35 5.95
C VAL A 112 16.66 -10.10 5.45
N GLY A 113 17.42 -9.17 4.86
CA GLY A 113 16.87 -7.93 4.33
C GLY A 113 15.90 -8.18 3.17
N LEU A 114 14.85 -7.36 3.10
CA LEU A 114 13.84 -7.45 2.04
C LEU A 114 13.97 -6.25 1.12
N ILE A 115 13.88 -6.48 -0.18
CA ILE A 115 13.92 -5.47 -1.23
C ILE A 115 12.64 -5.56 -2.05
N SER A 116 12.03 -4.40 -2.29
CA SER A 116 10.88 -4.25 -3.15
C SER A 116 11.28 -3.25 -4.25
N PRO A 117 11.54 -3.71 -5.49
CA PRO A 117 12.07 -2.84 -6.54
C PRO A 117 11.08 -1.74 -6.94
N PRO A 118 11.56 -0.60 -7.42
CA PRO A 118 10.78 0.43 -8.09
C PRO A 118 10.91 0.27 -9.62
N PRO A 119 9.87 0.45 -10.39
CA PRO A 119 8.44 0.29 -10.09
C PRO A 119 8.08 -1.16 -9.83
N HIS A 120 6.81 -1.53 -9.91
CA HIS A 120 6.45 -2.95 -10.01
C HIS A 120 7.29 -3.60 -11.12
N HIS A 121 8.11 -4.59 -10.79
CA HIS A 121 9.12 -5.16 -11.68
C HIS A 121 8.55 -5.91 -12.90
N ASP A 122 7.27 -6.13 -12.95
CA ASP A 122 6.51 -6.82 -14.00
C ASP A 122 5.42 -5.95 -14.64
N ILE A 123 5.40 -4.64 -14.34
CA ILE A 123 4.43 -3.69 -14.90
C ILE A 123 5.19 -2.54 -15.56
N TYR A 124 5.18 -2.52 -16.88
CA TYR A 124 5.89 -1.54 -17.70
C TYR A 124 4.96 -0.70 -18.58
N SER A 125 3.66 -1.04 -18.58
CA SER A 125 2.65 -0.35 -19.38
C SER A 125 1.30 -0.31 -18.65
N ILE A 126 0.37 0.49 -19.18
CA ILE A 126 -1.02 0.51 -18.67
C ILE A 126 -1.71 -0.83 -18.95
N GLU A 127 -1.36 -1.52 -20.01
CA GLU A 127 -1.89 -2.84 -20.36
C GLU A 127 -1.47 -3.90 -19.33
N ASP A 128 -0.21 -3.89 -18.91
CA ASP A 128 0.27 -4.78 -17.83
C ASP A 128 -0.48 -4.50 -16.52
N LEU A 129 -0.70 -3.21 -16.22
CA LEU A 129 -1.48 -2.81 -15.05
C LEU A 129 -2.94 -3.26 -15.16
N ALA A 130 -3.55 -3.15 -16.35
CA ALA A 130 -4.89 -3.62 -16.61
C ALA A 130 -5.02 -5.13 -16.39
N GLN A 131 -4.01 -5.90 -16.80
CA GLN A 131 -3.95 -7.34 -16.53
C GLN A 131 -3.89 -7.62 -15.02
N LEU A 132 -3.05 -6.92 -14.26
CA LEU A 132 -2.98 -7.08 -12.80
C LEU A 132 -4.31 -6.70 -12.13
N ILE A 133 -4.96 -5.63 -12.57
CA ILE A 133 -6.29 -5.21 -12.08
C ILE A 133 -7.29 -6.33 -12.32
N TYR A 134 -7.30 -6.91 -13.52
CA TYR A 134 -8.17 -8.02 -13.87
C TYR A 134 -7.92 -9.25 -12.99
N ASP A 135 -6.65 -9.65 -12.82
CA ASP A 135 -6.28 -10.80 -12.00
C ASP A 135 -6.70 -10.63 -10.53
N LEU A 136 -6.53 -9.43 -9.98
CA LEU A 136 -6.98 -9.11 -8.61
C LEU A 136 -8.51 -9.12 -8.49
N LYS A 137 -9.22 -8.68 -9.53
CA LYS A 137 -10.68 -8.79 -9.61
C LYS A 137 -11.14 -10.25 -9.70
N CYS A 138 -10.41 -11.11 -10.40
CA CYS A 138 -10.69 -12.54 -10.41
C CYS A 138 -10.46 -13.18 -9.03
N ALA A 139 -9.47 -12.70 -8.27
CA ALA A 139 -9.22 -13.18 -6.92
C ALA A 139 -10.30 -12.70 -5.91
N ASN A 140 -10.81 -11.49 -6.07
CA ASN A 140 -11.86 -10.92 -5.22
C ASN A 140 -12.71 -9.92 -6.03
N SER A 141 -13.84 -10.39 -6.58
CA SER A 141 -14.75 -9.59 -7.40
C SER A 141 -15.43 -8.45 -6.63
N ASP A 142 -15.59 -8.60 -5.32
CA ASP A 142 -16.32 -7.65 -4.48
C ASP A 142 -15.45 -6.48 -4.02
N ALA A 143 -14.12 -6.67 -4.00
CA ALA A 143 -13.20 -5.62 -3.60
C ALA A 143 -13.08 -4.52 -4.67
N ALA A 144 -13.07 -3.26 -4.25
CA ALA A 144 -12.68 -2.17 -5.13
C ALA A 144 -11.17 -2.23 -5.42
N ILE A 145 -10.78 -1.91 -6.65
CA ILE A 145 -9.37 -1.79 -7.00
C ILE A 145 -8.94 -0.34 -6.91
N ASN A 146 -7.91 -0.10 -6.11
CA ASN A 146 -7.26 1.17 -5.88
C ASN A 146 -5.85 1.12 -6.46
N VAL A 147 -5.44 2.14 -7.19
CA VAL A 147 -4.06 2.28 -7.66
C VAL A 147 -3.43 3.51 -7.01
N LYS A 148 -2.36 3.29 -6.26
CA LYS A 148 -1.59 4.34 -5.60
C LYS A 148 -0.48 4.83 -6.53
N LEU A 149 -0.60 6.09 -6.91
CA LEU A 149 0.36 6.85 -7.71
C LEU A 149 1.09 7.88 -6.84
N VAL A 150 2.07 8.53 -7.40
CA VAL A 150 2.86 9.57 -6.76
C VAL A 150 2.54 10.92 -7.40
N SER A 151 2.51 11.97 -6.58
CA SER A 151 2.42 13.35 -7.05
C SER A 151 3.71 13.75 -7.76
N GLU A 152 3.67 13.76 -9.07
CA GLU A 152 4.73 14.22 -9.96
C GLU A 152 4.13 14.75 -11.27
N ALA A 153 4.90 15.51 -12.02
CA ALA A 153 4.43 16.08 -13.29
C ALA A 153 4.04 14.95 -14.27
N GLY A 154 2.86 15.04 -14.87
CA GLY A 154 2.33 14.04 -15.79
C GLY A 154 1.49 12.94 -15.12
N VAL A 155 1.32 12.98 -13.79
CA VAL A 155 0.50 11.99 -13.06
C VAL A 155 -0.94 11.96 -13.54
N GLY A 156 -1.46 13.08 -14.05
CA GLY A 156 -2.80 13.13 -14.64
C GLY A 156 -2.98 12.19 -15.82
N THR A 157 -2.01 12.10 -16.71
CA THR A 157 -2.03 11.17 -17.84
C THR A 157 -2.03 9.71 -17.35
N ILE A 158 -1.20 9.42 -16.36
CA ILE A 158 -1.15 8.09 -15.74
C ILE A 158 -2.49 7.75 -15.07
N ALA A 159 -3.07 8.70 -14.33
CA ALA A 159 -4.38 8.53 -13.69
C ALA A 159 -5.49 8.23 -14.68
N ALA A 160 -5.48 8.91 -15.85
CA ALA A 160 -6.44 8.63 -16.93
C ALA A 160 -6.27 7.21 -17.49
N GLY A 161 -5.04 6.76 -17.68
CA GLY A 161 -4.73 5.38 -18.07
C GLY A 161 -5.22 4.36 -17.05
N VAL A 162 -4.95 4.61 -15.77
CA VAL A 162 -5.36 3.76 -14.65
C VAL A 162 -6.90 3.65 -14.56
N ALA A 163 -7.61 4.77 -14.74
CA ALA A 163 -9.07 4.77 -14.75
C ALA A 163 -9.63 3.94 -15.94
N LYS A 164 -9.03 4.09 -17.14
CA LYS A 164 -9.39 3.29 -18.31
C LYS A 164 -9.05 1.80 -18.14
N ALA A 165 -8.02 1.47 -17.38
CA ALA A 165 -7.66 0.10 -17.04
C ALA A 165 -8.63 -0.57 -16.06
N GLY A 166 -9.62 0.16 -15.52
CA GLY A 166 -10.69 -0.38 -14.68
C GLY A 166 -10.50 -0.21 -13.18
N ALA A 167 -9.56 0.61 -12.72
CA ALA A 167 -9.46 0.97 -11.31
C ALA A 167 -10.64 1.87 -10.88
N GLN A 168 -11.22 1.58 -9.72
CA GLN A 168 -12.31 2.37 -9.15
C GLN A 168 -11.80 3.54 -8.30
N VAL A 169 -10.57 3.45 -7.79
CA VAL A 169 -9.96 4.46 -6.94
C VAL A 169 -8.54 4.75 -7.44
N VAL A 170 -8.21 6.03 -7.57
CA VAL A 170 -6.84 6.49 -7.80
C VAL A 170 -6.41 7.30 -6.57
N LEU A 171 -5.37 6.85 -5.89
CA LEU A 171 -4.80 7.55 -4.74
C LEU A 171 -3.51 8.24 -5.15
N ILE A 172 -3.44 9.54 -4.90
CA ILE A 172 -2.23 10.33 -5.14
C ILE A 172 -1.50 10.56 -3.83
N SER A 173 -0.26 10.08 -3.75
CA SER A 173 0.61 10.22 -2.58
C SER A 173 1.61 11.35 -2.77
N GLY A 174 1.71 12.23 -1.79
CA GLY A 174 2.71 13.31 -1.77
C GLY A 174 3.98 12.96 -0.98
N TYR A 175 4.86 13.94 -0.80
CA TYR A 175 6.13 13.80 -0.07
C TYR A 175 5.98 13.35 1.38
N ASP A 176 4.85 13.60 2.01
CA ASP A 176 4.50 13.20 3.37
C ASP A 176 3.96 11.76 3.46
N GLY A 177 3.87 11.07 2.33
CA GLY A 177 3.49 9.66 2.27
C GLY A 177 4.49 8.79 3.03
N GLY A 178 4.04 8.15 4.12
CA GLY A 178 4.87 7.45 5.08
C GLY A 178 5.81 6.40 4.50
N THR A 179 7.00 6.33 5.06
CA THR A 179 7.99 5.29 4.78
C THR A 179 8.77 4.94 6.04
N GLY A 180 8.87 3.63 6.35
CA GLY A 180 9.58 3.13 7.53
C GLY A 180 11.09 2.94 7.33
N ALA A 181 11.61 3.09 6.10
CA ALA A 181 12.98 2.71 5.75
C ALA A 181 13.63 3.62 4.70
N ALA A 182 13.08 4.80 4.43
CA ALA A 182 13.69 5.73 3.48
C ALA A 182 14.92 6.40 4.09
N PRO A 183 15.96 6.69 3.27
CA PRO A 183 17.05 7.55 3.66
C PRO A 183 16.55 8.96 4.04
N ARG A 184 17.20 9.59 5.00
CA ARG A 184 16.78 10.90 5.50
C ARG A 184 16.81 12.01 4.42
N ASN A 185 17.80 11.94 3.55
CA ASN A 185 17.92 12.87 2.42
C ASN A 185 16.77 12.72 1.42
N SER A 186 16.30 11.51 1.15
CA SER A 186 15.12 11.30 0.29
C SER A 186 13.87 11.93 0.90
N ILE A 187 13.62 11.69 2.19
CA ILE A 187 12.46 12.26 2.90
C ILE A 187 12.47 13.79 2.89
N GLN A 188 13.66 14.38 3.00
CA GLN A 188 13.81 15.83 3.10
C GLN A 188 13.79 16.56 1.75
N ASN A 189 14.21 15.89 0.66
CA ASN A 189 14.51 16.56 -0.61
C ASN A 189 13.79 15.96 -1.83
N ALA A 190 13.12 14.82 -1.69
CA ALA A 190 12.38 14.20 -2.78
C ALA A 190 10.86 14.29 -2.56
N GLY A 191 10.12 14.20 -3.66
CA GLY A 191 8.65 14.22 -3.64
C GLY A 191 8.06 15.63 -3.73
N LEU A 192 6.81 15.68 -4.18
CA LEU A 192 6.01 16.89 -4.33
C LEU A 192 4.82 16.88 -3.36
N PRO A 193 4.20 18.03 -3.06
CA PRO A 193 2.93 18.08 -2.36
C PRO A 193 1.85 17.28 -3.10
N TRP A 194 1.03 16.53 -2.38
CA TRP A 194 -0.05 15.72 -2.97
C TRP A 194 -1.10 16.58 -3.70
N GLU A 195 -1.29 17.81 -3.25
CA GLU A 195 -2.26 18.77 -3.80
C GLU A 195 -2.01 19.04 -5.29
N LEU A 196 -0.76 19.14 -5.69
CA LEU A 196 -0.39 19.37 -7.10
C LEU A 196 -0.81 18.18 -7.96
N GLY A 197 -0.47 16.97 -7.54
CA GLY A 197 -0.81 15.76 -8.29
C GLY A 197 -2.31 15.47 -8.32
N VAL A 198 -3.03 15.75 -7.22
CA VAL A 198 -4.50 15.60 -7.18
C VAL A 198 -5.17 16.61 -8.12
N ALA A 199 -4.72 17.85 -8.13
CA ALA A 199 -5.28 18.88 -9.01
C ALA A 199 -5.07 18.50 -10.49
N GLU A 200 -3.87 18.07 -10.86
CA GLU A 200 -3.57 17.61 -12.22
C GLU A 200 -4.39 16.39 -12.62
N ALA A 201 -4.43 15.37 -11.75
CA ALA A 201 -5.19 14.14 -12.00
C ALA A 201 -6.69 14.44 -12.13
N HIS A 202 -7.25 15.27 -11.26
CA HIS A 202 -8.66 15.67 -11.30
C HIS A 202 -9.02 16.36 -12.61
N GLN A 203 -8.24 17.37 -13.02
CA GLN A 203 -8.47 18.09 -14.27
C GLN A 203 -8.37 17.17 -15.47
N THR A 204 -7.36 16.32 -15.52
CA THR A 204 -7.16 15.38 -16.63
C THR A 204 -8.30 14.39 -16.73
N LEU A 205 -8.79 13.85 -15.60
CA LEU A 205 -9.93 12.94 -15.58
C LEU A 205 -11.21 13.62 -16.06
N LEU A 206 -11.46 14.86 -15.64
CA LEU A 206 -12.63 15.64 -16.12
C LEU A 206 -12.56 15.89 -17.63
N LEU A 207 -11.40 16.34 -18.16
CA LEU A 207 -11.20 16.60 -19.58
C LEU A 207 -11.38 15.36 -20.45
N ASN A 208 -11.15 14.17 -19.89
CA ASN A 208 -11.31 12.90 -20.59
C ASN A 208 -12.66 12.21 -20.32
N GLY A 209 -13.57 12.84 -19.60
CA GLY A 209 -14.90 12.25 -19.26
C GLY A 209 -14.79 11.01 -18.37
N LEU A 210 -13.74 10.89 -17.59
CA LEU A 210 -13.46 9.75 -16.69
C LEU A 210 -13.84 10.05 -15.23
N ARG A 211 -14.32 11.24 -14.95
CA ARG A 211 -14.79 11.67 -13.64
C ARG A 211 -15.98 12.61 -13.81
N ASN A 212 -17.06 12.31 -13.10
CA ASN A 212 -18.27 13.14 -13.01
C ASN A 212 -18.19 14.10 -11.83
#